data_016d9d12336eccecb12160fd013a3f64
#
_entry.id   016d9d12336eccecb12160fd013a3f64
#
_cell.length_a   1.000
_cell.length_b   1.000
_cell.length_c   1.000
_cell.angle_alpha   90.00
_cell.angle_beta   90.00
_cell.angle_gamma   90.00
#
_symmetry.space_group_name_H-M   'P 1'
#
loop_
_entity.id
_entity.type
_entity.pdbx_description
1 polymer ?
#
loop_
_entity_poly.entity_id
_entity_poly.type
_entity_poly.pdbx_seq_one_letter_code
_entity_poly.pdbx_strand_id
1 'polypeptide(L)' 'MAVSREQIIRLVAEKVGPSIALEAKLEKGAWRITLTREGKTSLLELKRGFIEDYLEKGEYQQEMAFEARINKAIKALQ' A
#
# COMPACT_ATOMS: atom_id res chain seq x y z
N MET A 1 -5.73 11.58 -12.61
CA MET A 1 -4.48 12.10 -12.00
C MET A 1 -3.49 10.97 -11.78
N ALA A 2 -2.26 11.17 -12.19
CA ALA A 2 -1.25 10.13 -12.02
C ALA A 2 -0.68 10.18 -10.60
N VAL A 3 -0.57 9.00 -10.00
CA VAL A 3 0.00 8.85 -8.66
C VAL A 3 1.44 8.37 -8.80
N SER A 4 2.38 9.04 -8.14
CA SER A 4 3.78 8.67 -8.23
C SER A 4 4.12 7.55 -7.24
N ARG A 5 5.25 6.88 -7.50
CA ARG A 5 5.75 5.84 -6.61
C ARG A 5 6.00 6.39 -5.20
N GLU A 6 6.53 7.59 -5.12
CA GLU A 6 6.82 8.24 -3.84
C GLU A 6 5.55 8.50 -3.04
N GLN A 7 4.47 8.88 -3.71
CA GLN A 7 3.18 9.08 -3.05
C GLN A 7 2.64 7.76 -2.49
N ILE A 8 2.75 6.68 -3.25
CA ILE A 8 2.32 5.36 -2.79
C ILE A 8 3.12 4.92 -1.57
N ILE A 9 4.43 5.05 -1.63
CA ILE A 9 5.30 4.68 -0.51
C ILE A 9 4.95 5.48 0.73
N ARG A 10 4.71 6.78 0.57
CA ARG A 10 4.36 7.64 1.70
C ARG A 10 3.02 7.24 2.33
N LEU A 11 2.02 6.95 1.48
CA LEU A 11 0.71 6.52 1.96
C LEU A 11 0.80 5.25 2.79
N VAL A 12 1.53 4.27 2.27
CA VAL A 12 1.67 2.98 2.96
C VAL A 12 2.53 3.14 4.22
N ALA A 13 3.59 3.95 4.14
CA ALA A 13 4.48 4.17 5.29
C ALA A 13 3.73 4.77 6.49
N GLU A 14 2.78 5.66 6.24
CA GLU A 14 1.98 6.24 7.31
C GLU A 14 1.16 5.18 8.05
N LYS A 15 0.78 4.12 7.36
CA LYS A 15 -0.03 3.06 7.95
C LYS A 15 0.80 1.96 8.61
N VAL A 16 1.97 1.64 8.06
CA VAL A 16 2.77 0.51 8.56
C VAL A 16 3.82 0.91 9.59
N GLY A 17 4.19 2.19 9.63
CA GLY A 17 5.20 2.67 10.56
C GLY A 17 6.63 2.54 10.03
N PRO A 18 7.62 3.06 10.79
CA PRO A 18 8.99 3.17 10.30
C PRO A 18 9.82 1.89 10.34
N SER A 19 9.33 0.84 10.99
CA SER A 19 10.08 -0.41 11.13
C SER A 19 10.01 -1.31 9.91
N ILE A 20 9.17 -0.97 8.93
CA ILE A 20 8.96 -1.78 7.74
C ILE A 20 9.53 -1.04 6.53
N ALA A 21 10.43 -1.69 5.80
CA ALA A 21 10.97 -1.15 4.56
C ALA A 21 9.97 -1.37 3.43
N LEU A 22 9.82 -0.39 2.57
CA LEU A 22 8.83 -0.43 1.50
C LEU A 22 9.48 -0.25 0.14
N GLU A 23 8.98 -1.00 -0.83
CA GLU A 23 9.36 -0.85 -2.22
C GLU A 23 8.10 -0.95 -3.06
N ALA A 24 7.92 -0.06 -4.02
CA ALA A 24 6.72 -0.02 -4.83
C ALA A 24 7.06 -0.09 -6.31
N LYS A 25 6.23 -0.82 -7.04
CA LYS A 25 6.40 -1.00 -8.49
C LYS A 25 5.02 -1.04 -9.14
N LEU A 26 4.88 -0.34 -10.26
CA LEU A 26 3.63 -0.37 -11.02
C LEU A 26 3.74 -1.42 -12.13
N GLU A 27 2.88 -2.42 -12.08
CA GLU A 27 2.83 -3.48 -13.09
C GLU A 27 1.39 -3.78 -13.48
N LYS A 28 1.13 -3.81 -14.78
CA LYS A 28 -0.18 -4.22 -15.33
C LYS A 28 -1.37 -3.52 -14.66
N GLY A 29 -1.23 -2.21 -14.45
CA GLY A 29 -2.32 -1.42 -13.88
C GLY A 29 -2.51 -1.59 -12.38
N ALA A 30 -1.57 -2.21 -11.68
CA ALA A 30 -1.64 -2.38 -10.24
C ALA A 30 -0.31 -2.01 -9.60
N TRP A 31 -0.40 -1.42 -8.41
CA TRP A 31 0.78 -1.14 -7.60
C TRP A 31 1.12 -2.34 -6.76
N ARG A 32 2.33 -2.84 -6.92
CA ARG A 32 2.86 -3.94 -6.12
C ARG A 32 3.84 -3.37 -5.12
N ILE A 33 3.50 -3.50 -3.85
CA ILE A 33 4.30 -2.93 -2.77
C ILE A 33 4.86 -4.07 -1.95
N THR A 34 6.19 -4.11 -1.83
CA THR A 34 6.88 -5.12 -1.04
C THR A 34 7.19 -4.54 0.32
N LEU A 35 6.74 -5.24 1.36
CA LEU A 35 7.01 -4.88 2.75
C LEU A 35 8.05 -5.84 3.30
N THR A 36 9.10 -5.30 3.90
CA THR A 36 10.18 -6.12 4.45
C THR A 36 10.44 -5.72 5.90
N ARG A 37 10.51 -6.71 6.78
CA ARG A 37 10.84 -6.51 8.18
C ARG A 37 11.61 -7.73 8.70
N GLU A 38 12.81 -7.50 9.23
CA GLU A 38 13.64 -8.53 9.83
C GLU A 38 13.81 -9.78 8.94
N GLY A 39 14.08 -9.55 7.66
CA GLY A 39 14.30 -10.63 6.71
C GLY A 39 13.05 -11.29 6.17
N LYS A 40 11.88 -10.88 6.64
CA LYS A 40 10.60 -11.38 6.14
C LYS A 40 10.02 -10.40 5.11
N THR A 41 9.36 -10.94 4.09
CA THR A 41 8.79 -10.15 3.01
C THR A 41 7.31 -10.44 2.86
N SER A 42 6.53 -9.41 2.56
CA SER A 42 5.12 -9.54 2.26
C SER A 42 4.79 -8.68 1.04
N LEU A 43 3.79 -9.07 0.29
CA LEU A 43 3.38 -8.35 -0.90
C LEU A 43 1.98 -7.75 -0.70
N LEU A 44 1.87 -6.47 -0.99
CA LEU A 44 0.60 -5.75 -1.00
C LEU A 44 0.33 -5.30 -2.42
N GLU A 45 -0.82 -5.70 -2.96
CA GLU A 45 -1.21 -5.29 -4.31
C GLU A 45 -2.42 -4.36 -4.23
N LEU A 46 -2.30 -3.20 -4.87
CA LEU A 46 -3.36 -2.19 -4.89
C LEU A 46 -3.61 -1.79 -6.34
N LYS A 47 -4.84 -1.94 -6.79
CA LYS A 47 -5.19 -1.53 -8.15
C LYS A 47 -5.04 -0.02 -8.29
N ARG A 48 -4.54 0.40 -9.45
CA ARG A 48 -4.33 1.81 -9.73
C ARG A 48 -5.60 2.63 -9.57
N GLY A 49 -6.72 2.14 -10.09
CA GLY A 49 -8.01 2.84 -9.95
C GLY A 49 -8.45 2.96 -8.51
N PHE A 50 -8.19 1.95 -7.69
CA PHE A 50 -8.52 2.00 -6.27
C PHE A 50 -7.76 3.14 -5.56
N ILE A 51 -6.47 3.26 -5.84
CA ILE A 51 -5.64 4.30 -5.22
C ILE A 51 -6.08 5.69 -5.68
N GLU A 52 -6.37 5.85 -6.97
CA GLU A 52 -6.83 7.13 -7.49
C GLU A 52 -8.15 7.55 -6.85
N ASP A 53 -9.09 6.62 -6.71
CA ASP A 53 -10.36 6.90 -6.04
C ASP A 53 -10.15 7.23 -4.57
N TYR A 54 -9.28 6.50 -3.89
CA TYR A 54 -8.97 6.75 -2.49
C TYR A 54 -8.44 8.18 -2.29
N LEU A 55 -7.54 8.62 -3.16
CA LEU A 55 -6.95 9.94 -3.04
C LEU A 55 -7.92 11.06 -3.41
N GLU A 56 -8.81 10.81 -4.37
CA GLU A 56 -9.76 11.83 -4.81
C GLU A 56 -10.94 11.96 -3.86
N LYS A 57 -11.51 10.85 -3.42
CA LYS A 57 -12.75 10.83 -2.66
C LYS A 57 -12.54 10.65 -1.17
N GLY A 58 -11.60 9.78 -0.78
CA GLY A 58 -11.30 9.53 0.62
C GLY A 58 -12.48 9.06 1.44
N GLU A 59 -13.40 8.31 0.83
CA GLU A 59 -14.58 7.82 1.51
C GLU A 59 -14.23 6.79 2.58
N TYR A 60 -15.06 6.70 3.60
CA TYR A 60 -14.85 5.79 4.73
C TYR A 60 -14.66 4.34 4.28
N GLN A 61 -15.48 3.88 3.33
CA GLN A 61 -15.38 2.51 2.83
C GLN A 61 -14.05 2.23 2.15
N GLN A 62 -13.53 3.22 1.40
CA GLN A 62 -12.25 3.08 0.72
C GLN A 62 -11.11 3.07 1.72
N GLU A 63 -11.18 3.88 2.77
CA GLU A 63 -10.16 3.88 3.81
C GLU A 63 -10.14 2.57 4.57
N MET A 64 -11.30 2.02 4.90
CA MET A 64 -11.38 0.73 5.56
C MET A 64 -10.83 -0.39 4.69
N ALA A 65 -11.13 -0.37 3.39
CA ALA A 65 -10.61 -1.37 2.47
C ALA A 65 -9.09 -1.27 2.36
N PHE A 66 -8.55 -0.06 2.32
CA PHE A 66 -7.12 0.17 2.27
C PHE A 66 -6.44 -0.37 3.53
N GLU A 67 -6.96 -0.01 4.70
CA GLU A 67 -6.41 -0.47 5.98
C GLU A 67 -6.48 -2.00 6.11
N ALA A 68 -7.58 -2.60 5.66
CA ALA A 68 -7.71 -4.06 5.72
C ALA A 68 -6.64 -4.77 4.88
N ARG A 69 -6.35 -4.23 3.70
CA ARG A 69 -5.30 -4.79 2.83
C ARG A 69 -3.92 -4.64 3.45
N ILE A 70 -3.65 -3.48 4.04
CA ILE A 70 -2.38 -3.23 4.72
C ILE A 70 -2.23 -4.14 5.93
N ASN A 71 -3.26 -4.26 6.74
CA ASN A 71 -3.22 -5.12 7.93
C ASN A 71 -2.98 -6.58 7.56
N LYS A 72 -3.56 -7.04 6.48
CA LYS A 72 -3.34 -8.39 5.98
C LYS A 72 -1.87 -8.59 5.59
N ALA A 73 -1.29 -7.60 4.92
CA ALA A 73 0.12 -7.68 4.51
C ALA A 73 1.05 -7.65 5.73
N ILE A 74 0.75 -6.83 6.73
CA ILE A 74 1.53 -6.76 7.96
C ILE A 74 1.45 -8.09 8.71
N LYS A 75 0.26 -8.67 8.76
CA LYS A 75 0.05 -9.94 9.45
C LYS A 75 0.89 -11.05 8.83
N ALA A 76 1.09 -10.99 7.52
CA ALA A 76 1.93 -11.97 6.82
C ALA A 76 3.41 -11.85 7.18
N LEU A 77 3.83 -10.74 7.81
CA LEU A 77 5.20 -10.54 8.26
C LEU A 77 5.46 -11.07 9.67
N GLN A 78 4.42 -11.46 10.35
CA GLN A 78 4.53 -11.95 11.74
C GLN A 78 4.86 -13.44 11.80
#